data_dd1545c975635f1481bfd2370a8f1328
#
_entry.id   dd1545c975635f1481bfd2370a8f1328
#
_cell.length_a   1.000
_cell.length_b   1.000
_cell.length_c   1.000
_cell.angle_alpha   90.00
_cell.angle_beta   90.00
_cell.angle_gamma   90.00
#
_symmetry.space_group_name_H-M   'P 1'
#
loop_
_entity.id
_entity.type
_entity.pdbx_description
1 polymer ?
#
loop_
_entity_poly.entity_id
_entity_poly.type
_entity_poly.pdbx_seq_one_letter_code
_entity_poly.pdbx_strand_id
1 'polypeptide(L)'
;MKEIRAYVQPHKLSQITMALMEIPGFPGMSIVDCEGFGRERTEHVQDYKPFLARKRLEIFAPDELVEVIFETIMRTARSGHHGDGKVYIIEAHEGGRISSGERDKDLG
;
A
#
# COMPACT_ATOMS: atom_id res chain seq x y z
N MET A 1 7.20 13.59 6.11
CA MET A 1 7.22 12.25 5.48
C MET A 1 6.12 11.39 6.06
N LYS A 2 5.46 10.64 5.19
CA LYS A 2 4.40 9.74 5.65
C LYS A 2 4.59 8.38 5.02
N GLU A 3 4.04 7.38 5.68
CA GLU A 3 3.95 6.04 5.09
C GLU A 3 2.55 5.87 4.50
N ILE A 4 2.49 5.42 3.25
CA ILE A 4 1.24 4.95 2.67
C ILE A 4 1.32 3.43 2.72
N ARG A 5 0.40 2.84 3.48
CA ARG A 5 0.35 1.39 3.64
C ARG A 5 -0.96 0.88 3.07
N ALA A 6 -0.86 -0.03 2.12
CA ALA A 6 -2.04 -0.54 1.44
C ALA A 6 -2.09 -2.06 1.52
N TYR A 7 -3.29 -2.58 1.64
CA TYR A 7 -3.55 -4.03 1.60
C TYR A 7 -4.45 -4.25 0.39
N VAL A 8 -3.92 -4.87 -0.65
CA VAL A 8 -4.60 -4.96 -1.94
C VAL A 8 -4.71 -6.39 -2.41
N GLN A 9 -5.60 -6.61 -3.37
CA GLN A 9 -5.75 -7.91 -4.01
C GLN A 9 -4.50 -8.25 -4.80
N PRO A 10 -3.99 -9.49 -4.70
CA PRO A 10 -2.76 -9.86 -5.41
C PRO A 10 -2.84 -9.64 -6.92
N HIS A 11 -4.00 -9.90 -7.53
CA HIS A 11 -4.13 -9.76 -8.97
C HIS A 11 -4.13 -8.32 -9.46
N LYS A 12 -4.23 -7.35 -8.55
CA LYS A 12 -4.19 -5.93 -8.89
C LYS A 12 -2.78 -5.35 -8.82
N LEU A 13 -1.83 -6.12 -8.30
CA LEU A 13 -0.50 -5.59 -8.01
C LEU A 13 0.18 -4.96 -9.22
N SER A 14 0.12 -5.63 -10.37
CA SER A 14 0.77 -5.13 -11.59
C SER A 14 0.21 -3.78 -12.02
N GLN A 15 -1.10 -3.64 -12.02
CA GLN A 15 -1.76 -2.39 -12.42
C GLN A 15 -1.38 -1.26 -11.46
N ILE A 16 -1.40 -1.55 -10.17
CA ILE A 16 -1.05 -0.56 -9.16
C ILE A 16 0.40 -0.13 -9.34
N THR A 17 1.29 -1.10 -9.49
CA THR A 17 2.73 -0.82 -9.66
C THR A 17 2.99 0.06 -10.87
N MET A 18 2.39 -0.28 -12.01
CA MET A 18 2.60 0.50 -13.22
C MET A 18 2.10 1.94 -13.06
N ALA A 19 0.96 2.12 -12.44
CA ALA A 19 0.42 3.45 -12.23
C ALA A 19 1.29 4.27 -11.27
N LEU A 20 1.79 3.64 -10.20
CA LEU A 20 2.66 4.32 -9.24
C LEU A 20 3.98 4.75 -9.88
N MET A 21 4.54 3.89 -10.73
CA MET A 21 5.81 4.20 -11.37
C MET A 21 5.72 5.39 -12.33
N GLU A 22 4.53 5.75 -12.77
CA GLU A 22 4.34 6.92 -13.62
C GLU A 22 4.32 8.23 -12.85
N ILE A 23 4.23 8.19 -11.54
CA ILE A 23 4.24 9.40 -10.71
C ILE A 23 5.66 9.97 -10.67
N PRO A 24 5.87 11.22 -11.13
CA PRO A 24 7.20 11.82 -11.05
C PRO A 24 7.69 11.88 -9.60
N GLY A 25 8.91 11.41 -9.39
CA GLY A 25 9.50 11.41 -8.05
C GLY A 25 9.03 10.29 -7.15
N PHE A 26 8.31 9.30 -7.68
CA PHE A 26 7.87 8.17 -6.86
C PHE A 26 9.06 7.50 -6.19
N PRO A 27 9.03 7.36 -4.84
CA PRO A 27 10.22 6.91 -4.09
C PRO A 27 10.48 5.42 -4.15
N GLY A 28 9.53 4.63 -4.62
CA GLY A 28 9.64 3.18 -4.56
C GLY A 28 8.78 2.61 -3.46
N MET A 29 8.75 1.29 -3.36
CA MET A 29 7.94 0.63 -2.33
C MET A 29 8.48 -0.74 -1.99
N SER A 30 8.10 -1.22 -0.82
CA SER A 30 8.30 -2.61 -0.43
C SER A 30 6.97 -3.35 -0.54
N ILE A 31 7.03 -4.62 -0.90
CA ILE A 31 5.86 -5.46 -1.04
C ILE A 31 6.04 -6.67 -0.15
N VAL A 32 5.02 -6.96 0.66
CA VAL A 32 5.04 -8.07 1.60
C VAL A 32 3.80 -8.91 1.38
N ASP A 33 4.00 -10.21 1.27
CA ASP A 33 2.87 -11.14 1.24
C ASP A 33 2.27 -11.23 2.63
N CYS A 34 0.96 -11.16 2.70
CA CYS A 34 0.27 -11.30 3.97
C CYS A 34 -1.08 -11.98 3.78
N GLU A 35 -1.69 -12.34 4.89
CA GLU A 35 -3.02 -12.92 4.87
C GLU A 35 -3.93 -12.03 5.70
N GLY A 36 -5.13 -11.79 5.19
CA GLY A 36 -6.09 -10.95 5.85
C GLY A 36 -7.35 -11.70 6.21
N PHE A 37 -8.02 -11.19 7.23
CA PHE A 37 -9.30 -11.71 7.69
C PHE A 37 -10.13 -10.51 8.13
N GLY A 38 -11.29 -10.33 7.51
CA GLY A 38 -12.11 -9.17 7.80
C GLY A 38 -13.60 -9.50 7.76
N ARG A 39 -14.40 -8.49 8.03
CA ARG A 39 -15.85 -8.64 8.11
C ARG A 39 -16.49 -9.05 6.79
N GLU A 40 -15.92 -8.58 5.69
CA GLU A 40 -16.53 -8.73 4.38
C GLU A 40 -16.58 -10.16 3.88
N ARG A 41 -15.87 -11.07 4.55
CA ARG A 41 -15.86 -12.45 4.06
C ARG A 41 -16.87 -13.36 4.73
N THR A 42 -17.74 -12.84 5.55
CA THR A 42 -18.67 -13.67 6.32
C THR A 42 -19.68 -14.43 5.46
N GLU A 43 -19.92 -13.97 4.26
CA GLU A 43 -20.95 -14.58 3.40
C GLU A 43 -20.53 -15.93 2.83
N HIS A 44 -19.26 -16.26 2.88
CA HIS A 44 -18.75 -17.48 2.28
C HIS A 44 -18.17 -18.39 3.34
N VAL A 45 -18.93 -18.60 4.37
CA VAL A 45 -18.48 -19.34 5.54
C VAL A 45 -18.20 -20.81 5.25
N GLN A 46 -18.67 -21.30 4.13
CA GLN A 46 -18.41 -22.69 3.76
C GLN A 46 -16.95 -22.91 3.43
N ASP A 47 -16.23 -21.83 3.18
CA ASP A 47 -14.82 -21.88 2.96
C ASP A 47 -14.12 -22.01 4.31
N TYR A 48 -13.40 -23.09 4.47
CA TYR A 48 -12.68 -23.36 5.72
C TYR A 48 -11.41 -22.54 5.86
N LYS A 49 -11.08 -21.72 4.87
CA LYS A 49 -9.91 -20.85 4.93
C LYS A 49 -10.36 -19.46 5.34
N PRO A 50 -10.25 -19.10 6.62
CA PRO A 50 -10.67 -17.78 7.05
C PRO A 50 -9.75 -16.67 6.57
N PHE A 51 -8.56 -17.02 6.07
CA PHE A 51 -7.56 -16.04 5.66
C PHE A 51 -7.48 -15.94 4.15
N LEU A 52 -7.37 -14.71 3.66
CA LEU A 52 -7.26 -14.42 2.25
C LEU A 52 -5.91 -13.79 1.97
N ALA A 53 -5.28 -14.24 0.88
CA ALA A 53 -4.00 -13.68 0.47
C ALA A 53 -4.15 -12.23 0.06
N ARG A 54 -3.20 -11.40 0.49
CA ARG A 54 -3.14 -9.97 0.16
C ARG A 54 -1.70 -9.56 -0.06
N LYS A 55 -1.52 -8.47 -0.77
CA LYS A 55 -0.21 -7.83 -0.88
C LYS A 55 -0.24 -6.57 -0.02
N ARG A 56 0.73 -6.43 0.87
CA ARG A 56 0.89 -5.21 1.64
C ARG A 56 1.96 -4.36 0.97
N LEU A 57 1.60 -3.14 0.64
CA LEU A 57 2.51 -2.17 0.04
C LEU A 57 2.92 -1.18 1.12
N GLU A 58 4.21 -0.87 1.17
CA GLU A 58 4.75 0.09 2.13
C GLU A 58 5.53 1.13 1.34
N ILE A 59 5.06 2.36 1.38
CA ILE A 59 5.64 3.46 0.62
C ILE A 59 5.89 4.61 1.58
N PHE A 60 7.15 5.02 1.70
CA PHE A 60 7.50 6.19 2.50
C PHE A 60 7.74 7.35 1.53
N ALA A 61 6.95 8.40 1.66
CA ALA A 61 6.93 9.48 0.68
C ALA A 61 7.00 10.84 1.35
N PRO A 62 7.63 11.81 0.66
CA PRO A 62 7.56 13.19 1.13
C PRO A 62 6.13 13.69 1.04
N ASP A 63 5.80 14.68 1.86
CA ASP A 63 4.42 15.14 2.02
C ASP A 63 3.76 15.53 0.70
N GLU A 64 4.51 16.12 -0.22
CA GLU A 64 3.95 16.59 -1.48
C GLU A 64 3.50 15.47 -2.42
N LEU A 65 3.96 14.24 -2.20
CA LEU A 65 3.56 13.10 -3.03
C LEU A 65 2.48 12.23 -2.40
N VAL A 66 2.15 12.47 -1.13
CA VAL A 66 1.26 11.57 -0.39
C VAL A 66 -0.11 11.46 -1.05
N GLU A 67 -0.72 12.57 -1.40
CA GLU A 67 -2.08 12.54 -1.97
C GLU A 67 -2.12 11.87 -3.34
N VAL A 68 -1.17 12.15 -4.20
CA VAL A 68 -1.19 11.54 -5.53
C VAL A 68 -0.96 10.03 -5.45
N ILE A 69 -0.11 9.58 -4.52
CA ILE A 69 0.13 8.16 -4.31
C ILE A 69 -1.14 7.50 -3.75
N PHE A 70 -1.72 8.10 -2.72
CA PHE A 70 -2.93 7.58 -2.09
C PHE A 70 -4.07 7.43 -3.11
N GLU A 71 -4.34 8.48 -3.87
CA GLU A 71 -5.41 8.47 -4.85
C GLU A 71 -5.15 7.49 -5.99
N THR A 72 -3.90 7.33 -6.38
CA THR A 72 -3.53 6.37 -7.42
C THR A 72 -3.85 4.95 -6.97
N ILE A 73 -3.52 4.61 -5.71
CA ILE A 73 -3.83 3.29 -5.18
C ILE A 73 -5.35 3.09 -5.07
N MET A 74 -6.06 4.09 -4.55
CA MET A 74 -7.52 4.01 -4.42
C MET A 74 -8.18 3.72 -5.75
N ARG A 75 -7.71 4.39 -6.80
CA ARG A 75 -8.29 4.24 -8.13
C ARG A 75 -7.93 2.90 -8.77
N THR A 76 -6.66 2.51 -8.72
CA THR A 76 -6.19 1.33 -9.44
C THR A 76 -6.52 0.02 -8.75
N ALA A 77 -6.62 0.03 -7.43
CA ALA A 77 -6.95 -1.17 -6.67
C ALA A 77 -8.44 -1.48 -6.65
N ARG A 78 -9.26 -0.53 -7.05
CA ARG A 78 -10.70 -0.65 -6.95
C ARG A 78 -11.29 -1.57 -8.02
N SER A 79 -12.09 -2.53 -7.59
CA SER A 79 -12.89 -3.36 -8.50
C SER A 79 -14.38 -3.11 -8.34
N GLY A 80 -14.75 -2.44 -7.27
CA GLY A 80 -16.16 -2.21 -6.95
C GLY A 80 -16.79 -3.32 -6.12
N HIS A 81 -16.00 -4.28 -5.67
CA HIS A 81 -16.48 -5.39 -4.87
C HIS A 81 -15.95 -5.28 -3.45
N HIS A 82 -16.60 -5.97 -2.53
CA HIS A 82 -16.07 -6.12 -1.18
C HIS A 82 -14.75 -6.87 -1.24
N GLY A 83 -13.85 -6.53 -0.37
CA GLY A 83 -12.55 -7.19 -0.32
C GLY A 83 -11.49 -6.56 -1.20
N ASP A 84 -11.76 -5.39 -1.78
CA ASP A 84 -10.75 -4.66 -2.56
C ASP A 84 -9.56 -4.23 -1.73
N GLY A 85 -9.74 -4.12 -0.43
CA GLY A 85 -8.66 -3.77 0.46
C GLY A 85 -8.81 -2.36 1.02
N LYS A 86 -7.73 -1.92 1.65
CA LYS A 86 -7.71 -0.63 2.35
C LYS A 86 -6.36 0.01 2.17
N VAL A 87 -6.33 1.32 2.28
CA VAL A 87 -5.09 2.07 2.25
C VAL A 87 -5.10 3.10 3.38
N TYR A 88 -3.95 3.28 4.01
CA TYR A 88 -3.80 4.14 5.18
C TYR A 88 -2.64 5.10 4.96
N ILE A 89 -2.79 6.28 5.54
CA ILE A 89 -1.70 7.25 5.63
C ILE A 89 -1.26 7.26 7.08
N ILE A 90 0.02 7.02 7.32
CA ILE A 90 0.58 6.89 8.65
C ILE A 90 1.71 7.90 8.79
N GLU A 91 1.74 8.61 9.90
CA GLU A 91 2.81 9.56 10.15
C GLU A 91 4.12 8.83 10.39
N ALA A 92 5.15 9.18 9.62
CA ALA A 92 6.50 8.67 9.82
C ALA A 92 7.34 9.82 10.37
N HIS A 93 7.83 9.67 11.59
CA HIS A 93 8.51 10.75 12.28
C HIS A 93 9.79 11.18 11.55
N GLU A 94 10.65 10.24 11.24
CA GLU A 94 11.83 10.49 10.42
C GLU A 94 12.35 9.16 9.87
N GLY A 95 13.20 9.23 8.87
CA GLY A 95 13.83 8.06 8.30
C GLY A 95 15.35 8.18 8.27
N GLY A 96 16.02 7.08 7.98
CA GLY A 96 17.46 7.07 7.84
C GLY A 96 17.87 6.25 6.62
N ARG A 97 18.90 6.72 5.94
CA ARG A 97 19.51 6.00 4.82
C ARG A 97 20.72 5.26 5.35
N ILE A 98 20.63 3.96 5.40
CA ILE A 98 21.66 3.12 6.05
C ILE A 98 23.03 3.33 5.41
N SER A 99 23.08 3.38 4.07
CA SER A 99 24.35 3.46 3.35
C SER A 99 25.12 4.76 3.63
N SER A 100 24.42 5.85 3.87
CA SER A 100 25.06 7.17 4.06
C SER A 100 25.04 7.64 5.50
N GLY A 101 24.20 7.04 6.34
CA GLY A 101 23.98 7.53 7.70
C GLY A 101 23.10 8.77 7.76
N GLU A 102 22.53 9.17 6.64
CA GLU A 102 21.66 10.34 6.56
C GLU A 102 20.36 10.11 7.32
N ARG A 103 19.92 11.15 8.05
CA ARG A 103 18.62 11.13 8.76
C ARG A 103 17.84 12.36 8.35
N ASP A 104 16.56 12.18 8.07
CA ASP A 104 15.74 13.30 7.64
C ASP A 104 14.28 13.00 7.89
N LYS A 105 13.50 14.05 8.11
CA LYS A 105 12.05 13.94 8.23
C LYS A 105 11.38 13.72 6.88
N ASP A 106 12.06 14.02 5.80
CA ASP A 106 11.52 13.94 4.45
C ASP A 106 12.25 12.95 3.56
N LEU A 107 12.91 12.00 4.19
CA LEU A 107 13.66 10.97 3.48
C LEU A 107 12.67 9.94 2.92
N GLY A 108 12.17 10.19 1.76
CA GLY A 108 11.20 9.30 1.14
C GLY A 108 11.68 8.66 -0.13
#